data_b3613fd49a96a1dd623d466cb4be11d6
#
_entry.id   b3613fd49a96a1dd623d466cb4be11d6
#
_cell.length_a   1.000
_cell.length_b   1.000
_cell.length_c   1.000
_cell.angle_alpha   90.00
_cell.angle_beta   90.00
_cell.angle_gamma   90.00
#
_symmetry.space_group_name_H-M   'P 1'
#
loop_
_entity.id
_entity.type
_entity.pdbx_description
1 polymer ?
#
loop_
_entity_poly.entity_id
_entity_poly.type
_entity_poly.pdbx_seq_one_letter_code
_entity_poly.pdbx_strand_id
1 'polypeptide(L)'
;MAKPRKHTPEQIVNILRQIEVAVANGKTHPAASREAGITEQTYYRWRKEYGGLKVDQAKRLKELEQENGKLKRLVAELSLDKQILQDIAPGKLLSPERRRTAVEHAKQQGASERHACQLVHQPRGTQRYQPTQRNDENALTRAIIALASQYGRYGYRRITIKLQEAGWNVGKDRVERIWRREGLKVPQKQKPRGRLWLNDGSCVRLRPERPNHVWSYDFMSAFTHDGRTVRFLNLIDEYTRECLAIHVGRRINSNQVIDVLADAMIEHGIPEHIRSDNGPEFVAKELRKWLAKTGAKTLYIEPGSPWENGYCESFNSKMRDEFLNGEIFYSLKEARVLTERWRTYFNTERPHSSLGYRPPAPAAWQTETSPQYGKGESKEPFPLFHTADYCDGQLAISAAALH
;
A
#
# COMPACT_ATOMS: atom_id res chain seq x y z
N MET A 1 20.37 -50.21 -19.18
CA MET A 1 21.57 -50.30 -18.32
C MET A 1 22.61 -51.11 -19.06
N ALA A 2 23.81 -50.55 -19.35
CA ALA A 2 24.90 -51.29 -20.01
C ALA A 2 25.43 -52.35 -19.04
N LYS A 3 25.57 -53.60 -19.51
CA LYS A 3 26.19 -54.69 -18.73
C LYS A 3 27.57 -54.23 -18.27
N PRO A 4 27.98 -54.50 -16.99
CA PRO A 4 29.30 -54.15 -16.51
C PRO A 4 30.37 -54.83 -17.39
N ARG A 5 31.33 -54.03 -17.86
CA ARG A 5 32.46 -54.59 -18.64
C ARG A 5 33.23 -55.53 -17.75
N LYS A 6 33.45 -56.76 -18.22
CA LYS A 6 34.09 -57.87 -17.48
C LYS A 6 35.57 -57.62 -17.15
N HIS A 7 36.24 -56.68 -17.85
CA HIS A 7 37.65 -56.33 -17.69
C HIS A 7 37.89 -54.82 -17.70
N THR A 8 38.83 -54.37 -16.87
CA THR A 8 39.31 -53.00 -16.87
C THR A 8 40.24 -52.73 -18.04
N PRO A 9 40.45 -51.48 -18.53
CA PRO A 9 41.42 -51.19 -19.59
C PRO A 9 42.82 -51.67 -19.30
N GLU A 10 43.25 -51.62 -18.05
CA GLU A 10 44.54 -52.16 -17.58
C GLU A 10 44.62 -53.69 -17.76
N GLN A 11 43.56 -54.39 -17.38
CA GLN A 11 43.45 -55.82 -17.57
C GLN A 11 43.45 -56.21 -19.04
N ILE A 12 42.77 -55.42 -19.89
CA ILE A 12 42.70 -55.62 -21.34
C ILE A 12 44.13 -55.52 -21.96
N VAL A 13 44.84 -54.42 -21.62
CA VAL A 13 46.19 -54.21 -22.13
C VAL A 13 47.15 -55.35 -21.67
N ASN A 14 47.05 -55.82 -20.41
CA ASN A 14 47.83 -56.93 -19.89
C ASN A 14 47.50 -58.24 -20.60
N ILE A 15 46.21 -58.51 -20.84
CA ILE A 15 45.75 -59.68 -21.59
C ILE A 15 46.25 -59.64 -23.03
N LEU A 16 46.19 -58.51 -23.71
CA LEU A 16 46.70 -58.32 -25.06
C LEU A 16 48.20 -58.60 -25.12
N ARG A 17 49.02 -58.16 -24.14
CA ARG A 17 50.44 -58.40 -24.05
C ARG A 17 50.76 -59.90 -23.81
N GLN A 18 49.97 -60.55 -22.93
CA GLN A 18 50.13 -62.00 -22.70
C GLN A 18 49.88 -62.77 -23.98
N ILE A 19 48.86 -62.43 -24.74
CA ILE A 19 48.56 -63.06 -26.02
C ILE A 19 49.70 -62.81 -27.06
N GLU A 20 50.19 -61.58 -27.16
CA GLU A 20 51.29 -61.19 -28.05
C GLU A 20 52.57 -61.99 -27.73
N VAL A 21 52.91 -62.13 -26.43
CA VAL A 21 54.03 -62.94 -25.97
C VAL A 21 53.83 -64.45 -26.28
N ALA A 22 52.61 -64.96 -26.07
CA ALA A 22 52.27 -66.33 -26.37
C ALA A 22 52.35 -66.64 -27.88
N VAL A 23 51.93 -65.69 -28.73
CA VAL A 23 52.05 -65.76 -30.19
C VAL A 23 53.53 -65.71 -30.62
N ALA A 24 54.34 -64.82 -30.02
CA ALA A 24 55.79 -64.77 -30.28
C ALA A 24 56.52 -66.07 -29.92
N ASN A 25 55.98 -66.76 -28.94
CA ASN A 25 56.48 -68.13 -28.52
C ASN A 25 55.92 -69.30 -29.39
N GLY A 26 55.35 -68.99 -30.57
CA GLY A 26 54.89 -69.95 -31.56
C GLY A 26 53.45 -70.46 -31.41
N LYS A 27 52.63 -69.91 -30.51
CA LYS A 27 51.20 -70.27 -30.41
C LYS A 27 50.40 -69.57 -31.47
N THR A 28 49.32 -70.17 -31.95
CA THR A 28 48.37 -69.49 -32.85
C THR A 28 47.49 -68.53 -32.09
N HIS A 29 47.03 -67.44 -32.74
CA HIS A 29 46.15 -66.43 -32.13
C HIS A 29 44.87 -67.02 -31.48
N PRO A 30 44.18 -68.05 -32.11
CA PRO A 30 43.02 -68.64 -31.48
C PRO A 30 43.36 -69.40 -30.18
N ALA A 31 44.53 -70.12 -30.16
CA ALA A 31 45.00 -70.88 -29.01
C ALA A 31 45.38 -69.96 -27.84
N ALA A 32 46.17 -68.92 -28.09
CA ALA A 32 46.57 -67.92 -27.12
C ALA A 32 45.38 -67.11 -26.52
N SER A 33 44.42 -66.82 -27.34
CA SER A 33 43.18 -66.11 -26.89
C SER A 33 42.31 -66.96 -25.94
N ARG A 34 42.19 -68.26 -26.26
CA ARG A 34 41.47 -69.22 -25.38
C ARG A 34 42.17 -69.37 -24.03
N GLU A 35 43.50 -69.46 -24.03
CA GLU A 35 44.29 -69.53 -22.80
C GLU A 35 44.17 -68.30 -21.93
N ALA A 36 44.05 -67.12 -22.56
CA ALA A 36 43.79 -65.84 -21.89
C ALA A 36 42.33 -65.66 -21.49
N GLY A 37 41.44 -66.65 -21.73
CA GLY A 37 40.02 -66.60 -21.34
C GLY A 37 39.11 -65.67 -22.15
N ILE A 38 39.55 -65.35 -23.38
CA ILE A 38 38.78 -64.49 -24.28
C ILE A 38 38.56 -65.16 -25.66
N THR A 39 37.53 -64.68 -26.40
CA THR A 39 37.31 -65.12 -27.76
C THR A 39 38.25 -64.40 -28.72
N GLU A 40 38.60 -65.04 -29.84
CA GLU A 40 39.39 -64.42 -30.92
C GLU A 40 38.80 -63.11 -31.43
N GLN A 41 37.49 -63.02 -31.58
CA GLN A 41 36.77 -61.78 -31.96
C GLN A 41 37.00 -60.68 -30.91
N THR A 42 37.03 -61.05 -29.63
CA THR A 42 37.27 -60.07 -28.53
C THR A 42 38.74 -59.62 -28.58
N TYR A 43 39.70 -60.50 -28.88
CA TYR A 43 41.09 -60.11 -29.07
C TYR A 43 41.25 -59.07 -30.19
N TYR A 44 40.75 -59.32 -31.42
CA TYR A 44 40.90 -58.37 -32.51
C TYR A 44 40.18 -57.03 -32.24
N ARG A 45 39.06 -57.07 -31.58
CA ARG A 45 38.38 -55.85 -31.16
C ARG A 45 39.19 -55.02 -30.15
N TRP A 46 39.75 -55.73 -29.14
CA TRP A 46 40.60 -55.11 -28.13
C TRP A 46 41.92 -54.62 -28.70
N ARG A 47 42.54 -55.39 -29.61
CA ARG A 47 43.75 -54.99 -30.32
C ARG A 47 43.55 -53.75 -31.17
N LYS A 48 42.39 -53.57 -31.78
CA LYS A 48 42.02 -52.34 -32.51
C LYS A 48 41.83 -51.14 -31.59
N GLU A 49 41.24 -51.33 -30.41
CA GLU A 49 40.92 -50.29 -29.44
C GLU A 49 42.07 -49.93 -28.52
N TYR A 50 42.89 -50.94 -28.10
CA TYR A 50 43.95 -50.78 -27.10
C TYR A 50 45.33 -51.24 -27.58
N GLY A 51 45.51 -51.71 -28.78
CA GLY A 51 46.75 -52.18 -29.33
C GLY A 51 47.83 -51.07 -29.35
N GLY A 52 48.99 -51.40 -28.80
CA GLY A 52 50.12 -50.49 -28.70
C GLY A 52 50.07 -49.48 -27.54
N LEU A 53 49.02 -49.47 -26.74
CA LEU A 53 48.91 -48.58 -25.57
C LEU A 53 49.66 -49.15 -24.36
N LYS A 54 50.41 -48.31 -23.66
CA LYS A 54 50.92 -48.64 -22.33
C LYS A 54 49.77 -48.62 -21.31
N VAL A 55 49.88 -49.39 -20.22
CA VAL A 55 48.83 -49.44 -19.17
C VAL A 55 48.45 -48.09 -18.66
N ASP A 56 49.42 -47.20 -18.46
CA ASP A 56 49.18 -45.83 -18.01
C ASP A 56 48.40 -44.98 -19.03
N GLN A 57 48.65 -45.21 -20.33
CA GLN A 57 47.92 -44.55 -21.41
C GLN A 57 46.47 -45.01 -21.51
N ALA A 58 46.21 -46.33 -21.30
CA ALA A 58 44.86 -46.86 -21.26
C ALA A 58 44.06 -46.32 -20.06
N LYS A 59 44.71 -46.13 -18.92
CA LYS A 59 44.13 -45.52 -17.73
C LYS A 59 43.76 -44.04 -18.00
N ARG A 60 44.72 -43.32 -18.58
CA ARG A 60 44.54 -41.90 -18.92
C ARG A 60 43.44 -41.68 -19.96
N LEU A 61 43.34 -42.56 -20.97
CA LEU A 61 42.25 -42.51 -21.96
C LEU A 61 40.88 -42.63 -21.28
N LYS A 62 40.70 -43.57 -20.35
CA LYS A 62 39.47 -43.76 -19.62
C LYS A 62 39.13 -42.56 -18.75
N GLU A 63 40.12 -41.97 -18.08
CA GLU A 63 39.94 -40.74 -17.30
C GLU A 63 39.46 -39.60 -18.19
N LEU A 64 40.10 -39.37 -19.34
CA LEU A 64 39.71 -38.33 -20.32
C LEU A 64 38.31 -38.58 -20.91
N GLU A 65 37.93 -39.82 -21.20
CA GLU A 65 36.57 -40.16 -21.65
C GLU A 65 35.52 -39.80 -20.60
N GLN A 66 35.81 -40.10 -19.32
CA GLN A 66 34.94 -39.76 -18.21
C GLN A 66 34.83 -38.25 -18.03
N GLU A 67 35.96 -37.53 -18.09
CA GLU A 67 36.02 -36.09 -18.02
C GLU A 67 35.24 -35.43 -19.18
N ASN A 68 35.47 -35.90 -20.40
CA ASN A 68 34.75 -35.43 -21.60
C ASN A 68 33.22 -35.65 -21.44
N GLY A 69 32.82 -36.80 -20.90
CA GLY A 69 31.42 -37.08 -20.61
C GLY A 69 30.83 -36.12 -19.57
N LYS A 70 31.59 -35.77 -18.53
CA LYS A 70 31.16 -34.76 -17.53
C LYS A 70 31.10 -33.37 -18.13
N LEU A 71 32.10 -32.96 -18.90
CA LEU A 71 32.15 -31.65 -19.58
C LEU A 71 31.02 -31.49 -20.58
N LYS A 72 30.71 -32.48 -21.39
CA LYS A 72 29.56 -32.46 -22.29
C LYS A 72 28.24 -32.26 -21.59
N ARG A 73 28.02 -32.92 -20.43
CA ARG A 73 26.81 -32.70 -19.61
C ARG A 73 26.76 -31.28 -19.06
N LEU A 74 27.88 -30.81 -18.50
CA LEU A 74 27.96 -29.44 -17.95
C LEU A 74 27.70 -28.39 -19.01
N VAL A 75 28.25 -28.54 -20.21
CA VAL A 75 27.99 -27.60 -21.33
C VAL A 75 26.53 -27.61 -21.73
N ALA A 76 25.90 -28.80 -21.79
CA ALA A 76 24.48 -28.90 -22.11
C ALA A 76 23.60 -28.19 -21.06
N GLU A 77 23.88 -28.39 -19.75
CA GLU A 77 23.20 -27.74 -18.66
C GLU A 77 23.39 -26.21 -18.70
N LEU A 78 24.62 -25.74 -18.84
CA LEU A 78 24.91 -24.30 -18.93
C LEU A 78 24.28 -23.62 -20.17
N SER A 79 24.23 -24.36 -21.29
CA SER A 79 23.57 -23.84 -22.51
C SER A 79 22.06 -23.67 -22.31
N LEU A 80 21.42 -24.63 -21.64
CA LEU A 80 20.00 -24.56 -21.27
C LEU A 80 19.74 -23.40 -20.30
N ASP A 81 20.57 -23.28 -19.27
CA ASP A 81 20.48 -22.20 -18.28
C ASP A 81 20.61 -20.82 -18.93
N LYS A 82 21.60 -20.70 -19.84
CA LYS A 82 21.80 -19.46 -20.59
C LYS A 82 20.58 -19.11 -21.44
N GLN A 83 19.99 -20.09 -22.13
CA GLN A 83 18.80 -19.87 -22.94
C GLN A 83 17.61 -19.44 -22.08
N ILE A 84 17.33 -20.15 -20.97
CA ILE A 84 16.29 -19.79 -20.01
C ILE A 84 16.46 -18.37 -19.49
N LEU A 85 17.69 -18.00 -19.09
CA LEU A 85 18.00 -16.68 -18.58
C LEU A 85 17.86 -15.60 -19.66
N GLN A 86 18.21 -15.87 -20.92
CA GLN A 86 18.02 -14.94 -22.02
C GLN A 86 16.53 -14.68 -22.31
N ASP A 87 15.68 -15.69 -22.24
CA ASP A 87 14.25 -15.58 -22.44
C ASP A 87 13.55 -14.79 -21.30
N ILE A 88 14.10 -14.87 -20.10
CA ILE A 88 13.60 -14.17 -18.90
C ILE A 88 14.18 -12.76 -18.76
N ALA A 89 15.37 -12.50 -19.31
CA ALA A 89 16.16 -11.26 -19.14
C ALA A 89 15.46 -9.95 -19.55
N PRO A 90 14.50 -9.89 -20.50
CA PRO A 90 13.79 -8.65 -20.84
C PRO A 90 13.00 -8.06 -19.69
N GLY A 91 12.74 -8.79 -18.60
CA GLY A 91 11.96 -8.34 -17.45
C GLY A 91 12.78 -8.28 -16.15
N LYS A 92 12.68 -7.16 -15.40
CA LYS A 92 13.22 -7.11 -14.04
C LYS A 92 12.46 -8.08 -13.14
N LEU A 93 13.11 -9.15 -12.68
CA LEU A 93 12.56 -10.14 -11.75
C LEU A 93 12.52 -9.63 -10.30
N LEU A 94 11.89 -8.47 -10.06
CA LEU A 94 11.86 -7.83 -8.75
C LEU A 94 10.77 -8.39 -7.82
N SER A 95 9.66 -8.87 -8.38
CA SER A 95 8.54 -9.37 -7.57
C SER A 95 8.47 -10.91 -7.54
N PRO A 96 8.00 -11.50 -6.44
CA PRO A 96 7.79 -12.96 -6.35
C PRO A 96 6.84 -13.49 -7.43
N GLU A 97 5.88 -12.71 -7.87
CA GLU A 97 4.92 -13.07 -8.91
C GLU A 97 5.61 -13.25 -10.26
N ARG A 98 6.42 -12.27 -10.68
CA ARG A 98 7.20 -12.37 -11.93
C ARG A 98 8.19 -13.53 -11.88
N ARG A 99 8.81 -13.78 -10.73
CA ARG A 99 9.70 -14.95 -10.56
C ARG A 99 8.93 -16.27 -10.69
N ARG A 100 7.68 -16.35 -10.18
CA ARG A 100 6.82 -17.53 -10.37
C ARG A 100 6.56 -17.79 -11.84
N THR A 101 6.19 -16.78 -12.61
CA THR A 101 5.97 -16.90 -14.05
C THR A 101 7.25 -17.37 -14.76
N ALA A 102 8.41 -16.82 -14.38
CA ALA A 102 9.70 -17.21 -14.92
C ALA A 102 10.05 -18.67 -14.61
N VAL A 103 9.77 -19.13 -13.38
CA VAL A 103 9.96 -20.55 -13.01
C VAL A 103 9.05 -21.46 -13.84
N GLU A 104 7.79 -21.09 -14.06
CA GLU A 104 6.88 -21.89 -14.89
C GLU A 104 7.35 -21.94 -16.33
N HIS A 105 7.83 -20.85 -16.88
CA HIS A 105 8.43 -20.80 -18.22
C HIS A 105 9.66 -21.71 -18.33
N ALA A 106 10.58 -21.64 -17.36
CA ALA A 106 11.75 -22.54 -17.33
C ALA A 106 11.36 -24.02 -17.23
N LYS A 107 10.29 -24.36 -16.50
CA LYS A 107 9.74 -25.72 -16.42
C LYS A 107 9.21 -26.20 -17.78
N GLN A 108 8.55 -25.33 -18.54
CA GLN A 108 8.07 -25.65 -19.89
C GLN A 108 9.23 -25.96 -20.86
N GLN A 109 10.39 -25.34 -20.63
CA GLN A 109 11.61 -25.64 -21.38
C GLN A 109 12.38 -26.87 -20.89
N GLY A 110 11.83 -27.62 -19.92
CA GLY A 110 12.39 -28.88 -19.44
C GLY A 110 13.25 -28.79 -18.17
N ALA A 111 13.41 -27.59 -17.57
CA ALA A 111 14.10 -27.46 -16.32
C ALA A 111 13.28 -28.04 -15.14
N SER A 112 13.93 -28.69 -14.18
CA SER A 112 13.26 -29.10 -12.94
C SER A 112 12.85 -27.88 -12.12
N GLU A 113 11.74 -27.95 -11.36
CA GLU A 113 11.31 -26.88 -10.45
C GLU A 113 12.43 -26.39 -9.51
N ARG A 114 13.23 -27.36 -8.99
CA ARG A 114 14.36 -27.03 -8.11
C ARG A 114 15.39 -26.17 -8.82
N HIS A 115 15.76 -26.56 -10.02
CA HIS A 115 16.75 -25.88 -10.84
C HIS A 115 16.25 -24.51 -11.30
N ALA A 116 15.03 -24.45 -11.83
CA ALA A 116 14.40 -23.20 -12.22
C ALA A 116 14.28 -22.18 -11.06
N CYS A 117 13.92 -22.64 -9.85
CA CYS A 117 13.89 -21.79 -8.66
C CYS A 117 15.28 -21.28 -8.26
N GLN A 118 16.34 -22.08 -8.42
CA GLN A 118 17.71 -21.65 -8.17
C GLN A 118 18.15 -20.57 -9.17
N LEU A 119 17.88 -20.75 -10.44
CA LEU A 119 18.23 -19.80 -11.51
C LEU A 119 17.64 -18.40 -11.28
N VAL A 120 16.38 -18.32 -10.85
CA VAL A 120 15.70 -17.03 -10.62
C VAL A 120 15.77 -16.55 -9.18
N HIS A 121 16.54 -17.22 -8.31
CA HIS A 121 16.64 -16.94 -6.87
C HIS A 121 15.28 -16.88 -6.17
N GLN A 122 14.39 -17.83 -6.45
CA GLN A 122 13.08 -17.96 -5.83
C GLN A 122 13.06 -19.13 -4.83
N PRO A 123 12.76 -18.91 -3.54
CA PRO A 123 12.54 -20.01 -2.60
C PRO A 123 11.38 -20.90 -3.06
N ARG A 124 11.56 -22.23 -3.05
CA ARG A 124 10.51 -23.19 -3.47
C ARG A 124 9.23 -23.07 -2.66
N GLY A 125 9.32 -22.74 -1.36
CA GLY A 125 8.15 -22.45 -0.54
C GLY A 125 7.32 -21.28 -1.08
N THR A 126 7.99 -20.23 -1.55
CA THR A 126 7.34 -19.09 -2.19
C THR A 126 6.73 -19.46 -3.55
N GLN A 127 7.39 -20.34 -4.32
CA GLN A 127 6.86 -20.83 -5.60
C GLN A 127 5.56 -21.61 -5.41
N ARG A 128 5.51 -22.47 -4.42
CA ARG A 128 4.36 -23.36 -4.13
C ARG A 128 3.28 -22.70 -3.27
N TYR A 129 3.56 -21.51 -2.72
CA TYR A 129 2.59 -20.82 -1.87
C TYR A 129 1.33 -20.46 -2.65
N GLN A 130 0.21 -20.98 -2.22
CA GLN A 130 -1.11 -20.59 -2.67
C GLN A 130 -1.76 -19.70 -1.61
N PRO A 131 -2.18 -18.47 -1.97
CA PRO A 131 -2.86 -17.58 -1.02
C PRO A 131 -4.17 -18.22 -0.56
N THR A 132 -4.35 -18.35 0.73
CA THR A 132 -5.63 -18.78 1.31
C THR A 132 -6.64 -17.64 1.14
N GLN A 133 -7.66 -17.83 0.34
CA GLN A 133 -8.79 -16.91 0.28
C GLN A 133 -9.71 -17.17 1.47
N ARG A 134 -9.99 -16.12 2.24
CA ARG A 134 -10.97 -16.18 3.32
C ARG A 134 -12.37 -16.05 2.75
N ASN A 135 -13.35 -16.74 3.34
CA ASN A 135 -14.72 -16.72 2.86
C ASN A 135 -15.35 -15.31 2.87
N ASP A 136 -14.87 -14.42 3.72
CA ASP A 136 -15.34 -13.05 3.87
C ASP A 136 -14.63 -12.04 2.93
N GLU A 137 -13.65 -12.46 2.10
CA GLU A 137 -12.83 -11.57 1.28
C GLU A 137 -13.66 -10.75 0.29
N ASN A 138 -14.64 -11.38 -0.37
CA ASN A 138 -15.48 -10.70 -1.35
C ASN A 138 -16.44 -9.69 -0.69
N ALA A 139 -17.01 -10.04 0.47
CA ALA A 139 -17.87 -9.14 1.24
C ALA A 139 -17.08 -7.94 1.77
N LEU A 140 -15.88 -8.19 2.31
CA LEU A 140 -14.97 -7.15 2.78
C LEU A 140 -14.54 -6.21 1.63
N THR A 141 -14.23 -6.77 0.45
CA THR A 141 -13.85 -5.97 -0.72
C THR A 141 -14.96 -5.01 -1.12
N ARG A 142 -16.22 -5.50 -1.18
CA ARG A 142 -17.38 -4.64 -1.47
C ARG A 142 -17.57 -3.54 -0.43
N ALA A 143 -17.43 -3.86 0.87
CA ALA A 143 -17.50 -2.88 1.94
C ALA A 143 -16.40 -1.81 1.85
N ILE A 144 -15.17 -2.20 1.51
CA ILE A 144 -14.05 -1.25 1.28
C ILE A 144 -14.37 -0.31 0.12
N ILE A 145 -14.87 -0.83 -1.01
CA ILE A 145 -15.21 -0.04 -2.20
C ILE A 145 -16.35 0.94 -1.87
N ALA A 146 -17.40 0.48 -1.18
CA ALA A 146 -18.52 1.32 -0.77
C ALA A 146 -18.07 2.48 0.14
N LEU A 147 -17.26 2.19 1.17
CA LEU A 147 -16.70 3.22 2.04
C LEU A 147 -15.73 4.17 1.30
N ALA A 148 -14.94 3.66 0.36
CA ALA A 148 -14.03 4.49 -0.43
C ALA A 148 -14.80 5.43 -1.38
N SER A 149 -15.94 5.01 -1.91
CA SER A 149 -16.84 5.85 -2.70
C SER A 149 -17.54 6.90 -1.84
N GLN A 150 -18.00 6.52 -0.66
CA GLN A 150 -18.65 7.43 0.29
C GLN A 150 -17.67 8.48 0.84
N TYR A 151 -16.43 8.07 1.16
CA TYR A 151 -15.40 8.90 1.74
C TYR A 151 -14.21 9.06 0.78
N GLY A 152 -14.41 9.66 -0.38
CA GLY A 152 -13.41 9.75 -1.46
C GLY A 152 -12.04 10.35 -1.09
N ARG A 153 -11.94 11.00 0.08
CA ARG A 153 -10.68 11.57 0.62
C ARG A 153 -10.06 10.73 1.74
N TYR A 154 -10.64 9.56 2.06
CA TYR A 154 -10.10 8.67 3.07
C TYR A 154 -9.19 7.63 2.45
N GLY A 155 -7.98 7.49 3.00
CA GLY A 155 -7.08 6.39 2.68
C GLY A 155 -7.41 5.14 3.50
N TYR A 156 -6.80 4.02 3.13
CA TYR A 156 -7.02 2.70 3.74
C TYR A 156 -6.99 2.70 5.27
N ARG A 157 -6.20 3.57 5.92
CA ARG A 157 -6.12 3.62 7.40
C ARG A 157 -7.43 4.08 8.03
N ARG A 158 -8.05 5.15 7.50
CA ARG A 158 -9.35 5.63 7.99
C ARG A 158 -10.48 4.70 7.60
N ILE A 159 -10.42 4.13 6.39
CA ILE A 159 -11.38 3.09 5.97
C ILE A 159 -11.30 1.88 6.88
N THR A 160 -10.10 1.48 7.37
CA THR A 160 -9.99 0.40 8.36
C THR A 160 -10.76 0.71 9.64
N ILE A 161 -10.66 1.94 10.15
CA ILE A 161 -11.40 2.35 11.36
C ILE A 161 -12.92 2.29 11.11
N LYS A 162 -13.39 2.83 9.99
CA LYS A 162 -14.81 2.77 9.62
C LYS A 162 -15.34 1.33 9.48
N LEU A 163 -14.52 0.42 8.97
CA LEU A 163 -14.85 -1.00 8.93
C LEU A 163 -14.94 -1.60 10.33
N GLN A 164 -14.01 -1.26 11.21
CA GLN A 164 -14.01 -1.73 12.60
C GLN A 164 -15.23 -1.19 13.38
N GLU A 165 -15.59 0.08 13.20
CA GLU A 165 -16.82 0.67 13.73
C GLU A 165 -18.08 -0.03 13.21
N ALA A 166 -18.05 -0.52 11.95
CA ALA A 166 -19.13 -1.33 11.36
C ALA A 166 -19.08 -2.82 11.77
N GLY A 167 -18.21 -3.19 12.74
CA GLY A 167 -18.15 -4.55 13.29
C GLY A 167 -17.24 -5.52 12.54
N TRP A 168 -16.45 -5.07 11.56
CA TRP A 168 -15.49 -5.94 10.87
C TRP A 168 -14.24 -6.19 11.72
N ASN A 169 -13.93 -7.45 11.98
CA ASN A 169 -12.66 -7.82 12.60
C ASN A 169 -11.54 -7.86 11.54
N VAL A 170 -11.00 -6.67 11.19
CA VAL A 170 -10.01 -6.51 10.15
C VAL A 170 -8.87 -5.59 10.57
N GLY A 171 -7.64 -5.98 10.26
CA GLY A 171 -6.44 -5.16 10.46
C GLY A 171 -6.11 -4.31 9.23
N LYS A 172 -5.34 -3.22 9.46
CA LYS A 172 -4.93 -2.25 8.43
C LYS A 172 -4.23 -2.90 7.23
N ASP A 173 -3.39 -3.92 7.47
CA ASP A 173 -2.57 -4.54 6.43
C ASP A 173 -3.42 -5.35 5.44
N ARG A 174 -4.51 -5.98 5.94
CA ARG A 174 -5.47 -6.66 5.08
C ARG A 174 -6.25 -5.68 4.21
N VAL A 175 -6.71 -4.58 4.81
CA VAL A 175 -7.40 -3.51 4.06
C VAL A 175 -6.47 -2.87 3.04
N GLU A 176 -5.19 -2.57 3.41
CA GLU A 176 -4.21 -2.02 2.49
C GLU A 176 -3.93 -2.94 1.29
N ARG A 177 -3.83 -4.25 1.51
CA ARG A 177 -3.65 -5.23 0.45
C ARG A 177 -4.81 -5.22 -0.54
N ILE A 178 -6.05 -5.22 -0.04
CA ILE A 178 -7.26 -5.14 -0.89
C ILE A 178 -7.31 -3.78 -1.60
N TRP A 179 -7.07 -2.68 -0.88
CA TRP A 179 -7.00 -1.33 -1.41
C TRP A 179 -6.08 -1.21 -2.64
N ARG A 180 -4.88 -1.78 -2.54
CA ARG A 180 -3.91 -1.80 -3.64
C ARG A 180 -4.35 -2.71 -4.78
N ARG A 181 -4.92 -3.86 -4.46
CA ARG A 181 -5.43 -4.82 -5.46
C ARG A 181 -6.54 -4.21 -6.30
N GLU A 182 -7.48 -3.50 -5.68
CA GLU A 182 -8.59 -2.84 -6.36
C GLU A 182 -8.18 -1.50 -7.02
N GLY A 183 -6.91 -1.11 -6.94
CA GLY A 183 -6.40 0.11 -7.58
C GLY A 183 -6.92 1.40 -6.94
N LEU A 184 -7.47 1.33 -5.73
CA LEU A 184 -8.00 2.50 -5.02
C LEU A 184 -6.88 3.49 -4.70
N LYS A 185 -7.15 4.78 -4.94
CA LYS A 185 -6.18 5.86 -4.70
C LYS A 185 -6.90 7.07 -4.10
N VAL A 186 -6.27 7.71 -3.12
CA VAL A 186 -6.71 9.03 -2.66
C VAL A 186 -6.03 10.08 -3.54
N PRO A 187 -6.74 11.12 -4.01
CA PRO A 187 -6.14 12.23 -4.74
C PRO A 187 -4.98 12.83 -3.94
N GLN A 188 -3.84 13.01 -4.61
CA GLN A 188 -2.67 13.56 -3.94
C GLN A 188 -2.90 15.03 -3.57
N LYS A 189 -2.54 15.41 -2.35
CA LYS A 189 -2.45 16.82 -1.97
C LYS A 189 -1.35 17.48 -2.77
N GLN A 190 -1.60 18.72 -3.23
CA GLN A 190 -0.53 19.54 -3.79
C GLN A 190 0.59 19.69 -2.76
N LYS A 191 1.80 19.38 -3.18
CA LYS A 191 2.97 19.63 -2.34
C LYS A 191 3.15 21.13 -2.17
N PRO A 192 3.47 21.62 -0.95
CA PRO A 192 3.79 23.04 -0.76
C PRO A 192 4.94 23.43 -1.69
N ARG A 193 4.84 24.58 -2.33
CA ARG A 193 5.90 25.12 -3.18
C ARG A 193 7.02 25.71 -2.29
N GLY A 194 7.91 24.86 -1.78
CA GLY A 194 9.03 25.25 -0.96
C GLY A 194 8.83 25.04 0.56
N ARG A 195 9.91 25.22 1.30
CA ARG A 195 9.89 25.29 2.77
C ARG A 195 9.49 26.69 3.20
N LEU A 196 8.40 26.80 3.94
CA LEU A 196 7.91 28.10 4.43
C LEU A 196 8.58 28.53 5.75
N TRP A 197 9.46 27.71 6.35
CA TRP A 197 10.03 27.93 7.69
C TRP A 197 11.31 27.13 7.92
N LEU A 198 12.19 27.67 8.72
CA LEU A 198 13.38 27.01 9.21
C LEU A 198 13.02 26.17 10.43
N ASN A 199 13.56 24.97 10.53
CA ASN A 199 13.33 24.05 11.65
C ASN A 199 14.38 24.30 12.75
N ASP A 200 14.62 25.59 13.06
CA ASP A 200 15.67 26.08 13.94
C ASP A 200 15.23 26.31 15.40
N GLY A 201 13.97 25.98 15.71
CA GLY A 201 13.42 26.19 17.05
C GLY A 201 13.05 27.64 17.38
N SER A 202 13.17 28.57 16.41
CA SER A 202 12.85 30.00 16.61
C SER A 202 11.37 30.29 16.83
N CYS A 203 10.49 29.33 16.57
CA CYS A 203 9.05 29.50 16.79
C CYS A 203 8.65 29.11 18.21
N VAL A 204 8.60 30.09 19.10
CA VAL A 204 8.05 29.94 20.45
C VAL A 204 6.53 30.10 20.36
N ARG A 205 5.83 28.97 20.28
CA ARG A 205 4.37 28.95 20.24
C ARG A 205 3.81 28.42 21.54
N LEU A 206 2.82 29.12 22.13
CA LEU A 206 2.04 28.56 23.22
C LEU A 206 1.31 27.30 22.77
N ARG A 207 1.67 26.13 23.35
CA ARG A 207 1.01 24.87 23.06
C ARG A 207 -0.18 24.66 24.01
N PRO A 208 -1.32 24.20 23.51
CA PRO A 208 -2.45 23.89 24.38
C PRO A 208 -2.13 22.69 25.27
N GLU A 209 -2.43 22.80 26.57
CA GLU A 209 -2.14 21.76 27.58
C GLU A 209 -3.41 21.06 28.10
N ARG A 210 -4.57 21.70 27.95
CA ARG A 210 -5.88 21.22 28.42
C ARG A 210 -7.03 21.78 27.56
N PRO A 211 -8.23 21.21 27.64
CA PRO A 211 -9.41 21.77 27.01
C PRO A 211 -9.60 23.24 27.46
N ASN A 212 -10.09 24.08 26.56
CA ASN A 212 -10.30 25.51 26.80
C ASN A 212 -9.04 26.31 27.18
N HIS A 213 -7.85 25.78 26.92
CA HIS A 213 -6.61 26.53 27.12
C HIS A 213 -6.39 27.55 26.01
N VAL A 214 -6.46 27.11 24.75
CA VAL A 214 -6.29 27.97 23.58
C VAL A 214 -7.36 27.67 22.56
N TRP A 215 -8.20 28.63 22.25
CA TRP A 215 -9.07 28.59 21.08
C TRP A 215 -8.43 29.34 19.95
N SER A 216 -8.58 28.84 18.74
CA SER A 216 -8.16 29.55 17.55
C SER A 216 -9.32 29.69 16.56
N TYR A 217 -9.37 30.83 15.88
CA TYR A 217 -10.35 31.05 14.83
C TYR A 217 -9.71 31.67 13.59
N ASP A 218 -10.34 31.42 12.46
CA ASP A 218 -9.88 31.90 11.16
C ASP A 218 -11.04 31.96 10.16
N PHE A 219 -10.85 32.78 9.12
CA PHE A 219 -11.79 32.89 8.03
C PHE A 219 -11.40 32.03 6.84
N MET A 220 -12.43 31.50 6.20
CA MET A 220 -12.28 30.94 4.86
C MET A 220 -13.46 31.34 3.99
N SER A 221 -13.31 31.18 2.68
CA SER A 221 -14.35 31.53 1.72
C SER A 221 -14.53 30.45 0.66
N ALA A 222 -15.78 30.34 0.19
CA ALA A 222 -16.19 29.56 -0.97
C ALA A 222 -17.20 30.42 -1.79
N PHE A 223 -17.79 29.83 -2.81
CA PHE A 223 -18.77 30.48 -3.66
C PHE A 223 -20.03 29.63 -3.72
N THR A 224 -21.19 30.32 -3.81
CA THR A 224 -22.43 29.69 -4.23
C THR A 224 -22.43 29.50 -5.75
N HIS A 225 -23.32 28.66 -6.28
CA HIS A 225 -23.44 28.35 -7.71
C HIS A 225 -23.59 29.64 -8.57
N ASP A 226 -24.22 30.67 -8.04
CA ASP A 226 -24.37 31.96 -8.67
C ASP A 226 -23.13 32.88 -8.60
N GLY A 227 -21.99 32.35 -8.15
CA GLY A 227 -20.71 33.07 -8.03
C GLY A 227 -20.58 34.00 -6.85
N ARG A 228 -21.59 34.12 -5.99
CA ARG A 228 -21.52 34.98 -4.80
C ARG A 228 -20.68 34.35 -3.70
N THR A 229 -19.82 35.16 -3.07
CA THR A 229 -18.97 34.72 -1.97
C THR A 229 -19.77 34.28 -0.74
N VAL A 230 -19.38 33.19 -0.15
CA VAL A 230 -19.77 32.69 1.18
C VAL A 230 -18.54 32.73 2.08
N ARG A 231 -18.61 33.38 3.21
CA ARG A 231 -17.57 33.42 4.23
C ARG A 231 -17.92 32.48 5.37
N PHE A 232 -16.90 31.81 5.90
CA PHE A 232 -16.98 30.91 7.03
C PHE A 232 -16.03 31.44 8.11
N LEU A 233 -16.53 31.59 9.34
CA LEU A 233 -15.72 31.81 10.53
C LEU A 233 -15.65 30.50 11.27
N ASN A 234 -14.47 29.90 11.34
CA ASN A 234 -14.22 28.63 12.00
C ASN A 234 -13.58 28.89 13.36
N LEU A 235 -14.14 28.30 14.41
CA LEU A 235 -13.64 28.37 15.76
C LEU A 235 -13.32 26.95 16.26
N ILE A 236 -12.10 26.72 16.72
CA ILE A 236 -11.63 25.42 17.18
C ILE A 236 -10.94 25.50 18.54
N ASP A 237 -11.08 24.47 19.37
CA ASP A 237 -10.21 24.22 20.52
C ASP A 237 -8.93 23.53 20.05
N GLU A 238 -7.78 24.15 20.28
CA GLU A 238 -6.50 23.61 19.80
C GLU A 238 -6.08 22.33 20.54
N TYR A 239 -6.57 22.07 21.75
CA TYR A 239 -6.25 20.88 22.52
C TYR A 239 -7.08 19.67 22.06
N THR A 240 -8.41 19.79 22.14
CA THR A 240 -9.34 18.71 21.76
C THR A 240 -9.42 18.51 20.26
N ARG A 241 -9.08 19.49 19.46
CA ARG A 241 -9.30 19.57 18.00
C ARG A 241 -10.76 19.68 17.60
N GLU A 242 -11.62 19.92 18.54
CA GLU A 242 -13.04 20.10 18.33
C GLU A 242 -13.31 21.39 17.59
N CYS A 243 -14.22 21.36 16.62
CA CYS A 243 -14.76 22.54 15.98
C CYS A 243 -15.93 23.06 16.78
N LEU A 244 -15.71 24.10 17.59
CA LEU A 244 -16.71 24.65 18.49
C LEU A 244 -17.84 25.36 17.74
N ALA A 245 -17.50 26.13 16.69
CA ALA A 245 -18.48 26.81 15.87
C ALA A 245 -18.00 26.98 14.42
N ILE A 246 -18.95 27.01 13.48
CA ILE A 246 -18.74 27.50 12.11
C ILE A 246 -19.86 28.45 11.77
N HIS A 247 -19.57 29.75 11.74
CA HIS A 247 -20.54 30.72 11.31
C HIS A 247 -20.45 30.97 9.80
N VAL A 248 -21.62 30.99 9.12
CA VAL A 248 -21.69 31.09 7.65
C VAL A 248 -22.50 32.34 7.28
N GLY A 249 -21.86 33.24 6.52
CA GLY A 249 -22.49 34.50 6.10
C GLY A 249 -21.97 35.01 4.76
N ARG A 250 -22.66 35.99 4.17
CA ARG A 250 -22.13 36.69 2.97
C ARG A 250 -21.03 37.68 3.36
N ARG A 251 -21.21 38.33 4.46
CA ARG A 251 -20.25 39.23 5.12
C ARG A 251 -20.26 38.89 6.59
N ILE A 252 -19.11 38.93 7.21
CA ILE A 252 -18.99 38.71 8.65
C ILE A 252 -18.22 39.90 9.22
N ASN A 253 -18.87 40.63 10.10
CA ASN A 253 -18.31 41.79 10.77
C ASN A 253 -17.88 41.45 12.21
N SER A 254 -17.24 42.40 12.90
CA SER A 254 -16.73 42.21 14.27
C SER A 254 -17.82 41.87 15.28
N ASN A 255 -19.03 42.40 15.14
CA ASN A 255 -20.13 42.08 16.06
C ASN A 255 -20.56 40.62 15.91
N GLN A 256 -20.66 40.12 14.67
CA GLN A 256 -20.95 38.70 14.42
C GLN A 256 -19.86 37.77 14.95
N VAL A 257 -18.61 38.19 14.91
CA VAL A 257 -17.50 37.42 15.56
C VAL A 257 -17.70 37.40 17.06
N ILE A 258 -18.08 38.54 17.68
CA ILE A 258 -18.37 38.60 19.13
C ILE A 258 -19.53 37.66 19.49
N ASP A 259 -20.63 37.70 18.72
CA ASP A 259 -21.78 36.84 18.94
C ASP A 259 -21.40 35.35 18.92
N VAL A 260 -20.64 34.91 17.89
CA VAL A 260 -20.17 33.53 17.77
C VAL A 260 -19.26 33.10 18.91
N LEU A 261 -18.35 33.99 19.33
CA LEU A 261 -17.48 33.73 20.47
C LEU A 261 -18.28 33.67 21.79
N ALA A 262 -19.26 34.57 21.98
CA ALA A 262 -20.12 34.58 23.15
C ALA A 262 -20.95 33.29 23.25
N ASP A 263 -21.58 32.88 22.18
CA ASP A 263 -22.37 31.64 22.11
C ASP A 263 -21.46 30.42 22.44
N ALA A 264 -20.29 30.34 21.83
CA ALA A 264 -19.34 29.26 22.11
C ALA A 264 -18.84 29.29 23.57
N MET A 265 -18.60 30.46 24.18
CA MET A 265 -18.21 30.60 25.59
C MET A 265 -19.34 30.16 26.54
N ILE A 266 -20.58 30.36 26.18
CA ILE A 266 -21.76 29.92 26.96
C ILE A 266 -21.82 28.37 26.93
N GLU A 267 -21.60 27.77 25.78
CA GLU A 267 -21.71 26.30 25.61
C GLU A 267 -20.48 25.53 26.18
N HIS A 268 -19.29 26.03 25.95
CA HIS A 268 -18.04 25.29 26.22
C HIS A 268 -17.19 25.88 27.37
N GLY A 269 -17.58 27.04 27.90
CA GLY A 269 -16.82 27.77 28.90
C GLY A 269 -15.85 28.79 28.28
N ILE A 270 -15.28 29.66 29.12
CA ILE A 270 -14.40 30.76 28.69
C ILE A 270 -12.97 30.20 28.49
N PRO A 271 -12.35 30.36 27.31
CA PRO A 271 -10.96 29.94 27.10
C PRO A 271 -9.98 30.89 27.81
N GLU A 272 -8.83 30.38 28.18
CA GLU A 272 -7.77 31.21 28.73
C GLU A 272 -7.15 32.13 27.68
N HIS A 273 -6.97 31.61 26.47
CA HIS A 273 -6.38 32.35 25.37
C HIS A 273 -7.20 32.18 24.08
N ILE A 274 -7.25 33.26 23.31
CA ILE A 274 -7.83 33.25 21.95
C ILE A 274 -6.76 33.69 20.97
N ARG A 275 -6.53 32.84 19.96
CA ARG A 275 -5.58 33.08 18.88
C ARG A 275 -6.31 33.41 17.57
N SER A 276 -5.85 34.48 16.93
CA SER A 276 -6.32 34.87 15.60
C SER A 276 -5.19 35.45 14.75
N ASP A 277 -5.39 35.49 13.44
CA ASP A 277 -4.55 36.31 12.58
C ASP A 277 -4.79 37.82 12.83
N ASN A 278 -4.00 38.66 12.15
CA ASN A 278 -4.09 40.11 12.26
C ASN A 278 -5.06 40.72 11.21
N GLY A 279 -6.07 39.98 10.77
CA GLY A 279 -7.06 40.51 9.83
C GLY A 279 -7.79 41.75 10.38
N PRO A 280 -8.27 42.67 9.51
CA PRO A 280 -8.93 43.89 9.95
C PRO A 280 -10.18 43.63 10.80
N GLU A 281 -10.84 42.50 10.61
CA GLU A 281 -12.00 42.07 11.39
C GLU A 281 -11.63 41.71 12.84
N PHE A 282 -10.38 41.32 13.10
CA PHE A 282 -9.86 40.87 14.41
C PHE A 282 -9.19 42.00 15.18
N VAL A 283 -8.75 43.04 14.48
CA VAL A 283 -8.12 44.21 15.08
C VAL A 283 -9.19 45.25 15.53
N ALA A 284 -10.48 44.93 15.27
CA ALA A 284 -11.57 45.84 15.66
C ALA A 284 -11.53 46.18 17.16
N LYS A 285 -11.56 47.49 17.48
CA LYS A 285 -11.47 47.96 18.87
C LYS A 285 -12.57 47.37 19.76
N GLU A 286 -13.76 47.11 19.19
CA GLU A 286 -14.91 46.54 19.90
C GLU A 286 -14.60 45.10 20.34
N LEU A 287 -14.06 44.26 19.47
CA LEU A 287 -13.71 42.89 19.80
C LEU A 287 -12.63 42.80 20.89
N ARG A 288 -11.61 43.67 20.81
CA ARG A 288 -10.58 43.74 21.85
C ARG A 288 -11.11 44.16 23.20
N LYS A 289 -11.97 45.20 23.23
CA LYS A 289 -12.62 45.66 24.45
C LYS A 289 -13.52 44.59 25.05
N TRP A 290 -14.24 43.85 24.22
CA TRP A 290 -15.11 42.80 24.67
C TRP A 290 -14.28 41.61 25.24
N LEU A 291 -13.24 41.14 24.55
CA LEU A 291 -12.35 40.08 25.03
C LEU A 291 -11.68 40.47 26.37
N ALA A 292 -11.23 41.70 26.53
CA ALA A 292 -10.65 42.19 27.81
C ALA A 292 -11.67 42.13 28.99
N LYS A 293 -12.98 42.25 28.72
CA LYS A 293 -14.02 42.09 29.73
C LYS A 293 -14.34 40.65 30.08
N THR A 294 -14.12 39.70 29.18
CA THR A 294 -14.38 38.26 29.41
C THR A 294 -13.26 37.58 30.17
N GLY A 295 -12.09 38.22 30.33
CA GLY A 295 -10.91 37.65 30.98
C GLY A 295 -10.05 36.78 30.05
N ALA A 296 -10.46 36.56 28.82
CA ALA A 296 -9.67 35.79 27.85
C ALA A 296 -8.49 36.64 27.33
N LYS A 297 -7.30 36.08 27.32
CA LYS A 297 -6.08 36.73 26.83
C LYS A 297 -5.99 36.55 25.30
N THR A 298 -5.74 37.62 24.57
CA THR A 298 -5.60 37.57 23.13
C THR A 298 -4.15 37.25 22.74
N LEU A 299 -3.95 36.22 21.92
CA LEU A 299 -2.68 35.86 21.31
C LEU A 299 -2.73 36.26 19.81
N TYR A 300 -2.11 37.39 19.50
CA TYR A 300 -1.98 37.78 18.09
C TYR A 300 -0.80 37.07 17.45
N ILE A 301 -1.01 36.58 16.26
CA ILE A 301 0.05 35.99 15.44
C ILE A 301 0.95 37.13 14.95
N GLU A 302 2.26 36.96 15.08
CA GLU A 302 3.20 37.95 14.54
C GLU A 302 3.05 38.05 13.00
N PRO A 303 3.11 39.27 12.45
CA PRO A 303 3.08 39.44 11.00
C PRO A 303 4.18 38.64 10.31
N GLY A 304 3.80 37.73 9.40
CA GLY A 304 4.75 36.86 8.73
C GLY A 304 4.96 35.49 9.39
N SER A 305 4.25 35.16 10.48
CA SER A 305 4.34 33.90 11.21
C SER A 305 3.06 33.02 11.07
N PRO A 306 2.67 32.61 9.84
CA PRO A 306 1.42 31.85 9.64
C PRO A 306 1.42 30.50 10.38
N TRP A 307 2.58 29.92 10.67
CA TRP A 307 2.70 28.67 11.44
C TRP A 307 2.13 28.74 12.87
N GLU A 308 1.93 29.91 13.42
CA GLU A 308 1.32 30.08 14.74
C GLU A 308 -0.15 29.66 14.75
N ASN A 309 -0.89 29.82 13.64
CA ASN A 309 -2.27 29.38 13.47
C ASN A 309 -2.42 27.98 12.82
N GLY A 310 -1.38 27.16 12.83
CA GLY A 310 -1.32 25.87 12.12
C GLY A 310 -2.43 24.88 12.48
N TYR A 311 -3.13 25.03 13.60
CA TYR A 311 -4.28 24.20 13.96
C TYR A 311 -5.51 24.57 13.15
N CYS A 312 -5.82 25.87 13.09
CA CYS A 312 -6.93 26.39 12.32
C CYS A 312 -6.68 26.23 10.80
N GLU A 313 -5.46 26.48 10.33
CA GLU A 313 -5.07 26.22 8.95
C GLU A 313 -5.23 24.73 8.56
N SER A 314 -4.81 23.83 9.47
CA SER A 314 -5.01 22.38 9.27
C SER A 314 -6.48 21.99 9.23
N PHE A 315 -7.32 22.62 10.06
CA PHE A 315 -8.76 22.44 10.04
C PHE A 315 -9.36 22.95 8.72
N ASN A 316 -9.05 24.18 8.33
CA ASN A 316 -9.51 24.81 7.10
C ASN A 316 -9.12 23.99 5.86
N SER A 317 -7.90 23.45 5.85
CA SER A 317 -7.45 22.55 4.78
C SER A 317 -8.30 21.28 4.69
N LYS A 318 -8.70 20.71 5.83
CA LYS A 318 -9.58 19.52 5.86
C LYS A 318 -11.01 19.86 5.44
N MET A 319 -11.54 20.98 5.95
CA MET A 319 -12.87 21.46 5.55
C MET A 319 -12.94 21.72 4.05
N ARG A 320 -11.92 22.34 3.47
CA ARG A 320 -11.84 22.55 2.02
C ARG A 320 -11.77 21.25 1.25
N ASP A 321 -10.86 20.32 1.66
CA ASP A 321 -10.57 19.10 0.95
C ASP A 321 -11.71 18.07 1.05
N GLU A 322 -12.32 17.93 2.22
CA GLU A 322 -13.29 16.86 2.52
C GLU A 322 -14.75 17.32 2.36
N PHE A 323 -15.01 18.64 2.34
CA PHE A 323 -16.36 19.20 2.26
C PHE A 323 -16.50 20.19 1.11
N LEU A 324 -15.87 21.38 1.18
CA LEU A 324 -16.15 22.45 0.24
C LEU A 324 -15.81 22.14 -1.23
N ASN A 325 -14.80 21.29 -1.47
CA ASN A 325 -14.44 20.88 -2.83
C ASN A 325 -15.40 19.86 -3.44
N GLY A 326 -16.23 19.22 -2.62
CA GLY A 326 -17.22 18.23 -3.06
C GLY A 326 -18.64 18.77 -3.15
N GLU A 327 -18.89 20.03 -2.69
CA GLU A 327 -20.23 20.59 -2.56
C GLU A 327 -20.45 21.80 -3.46
N ILE A 328 -21.65 21.89 -4.01
CA ILE A 328 -22.13 23.05 -4.75
C ILE A 328 -23.30 23.67 -3.96
N PHE A 329 -23.09 24.85 -3.41
CA PHE A 329 -24.13 25.55 -2.64
C PHE A 329 -25.00 26.38 -3.56
N TYR A 330 -26.29 26.12 -3.62
CA TYR A 330 -27.26 26.94 -4.37
C TYR A 330 -27.77 28.14 -3.57
N SER A 331 -27.73 28.05 -2.24
CA SER A 331 -28.17 29.15 -1.36
C SER A 331 -27.32 29.25 -0.09
N LEU A 332 -27.36 30.43 0.55
CA LEU A 332 -26.71 30.63 1.85
C LEU A 332 -27.35 29.77 2.95
N LYS A 333 -28.66 29.53 2.88
CA LYS A 333 -29.38 28.67 3.83
C LYS A 333 -28.90 27.23 3.74
N GLU A 334 -28.77 26.73 2.53
CA GLU A 334 -28.21 25.39 2.27
C GLU A 334 -26.78 25.29 2.77
N ALA A 335 -25.91 26.27 2.44
CA ALA A 335 -24.52 26.28 2.93
C ALA A 335 -24.46 26.21 4.46
N ARG A 336 -25.36 26.88 5.19
CA ARG A 336 -25.45 26.83 6.66
C ARG A 336 -25.79 25.41 7.15
N VAL A 337 -26.85 24.83 6.58
CA VAL A 337 -27.32 23.48 7.00
C VAL A 337 -26.25 22.41 6.74
N LEU A 338 -25.68 22.40 5.54
CA LEU A 338 -24.65 21.42 5.18
C LEU A 338 -23.37 21.60 5.99
N THR A 339 -22.97 22.85 6.27
CA THR A 339 -21.81 23.16 7.10
C THR A 339 -21.99 22.67 8.54
N GLU A 340 -23.17 22.89 9.14
CA GLU A 340 -23.46 22.43 10.51
C GLU A 340 -23.50 20.90 10.58
N ARG A 341 -24.07 20.26 9.59
CA ARG A 341 -24.03 18.79 9.46
C ARG A 341 -22.58 18.27 9.35
N TRP A 342 -21.74 18.94 8.55
CA TRP A 342 -20.34 18.58 8.42
C TRP A 342 -19.57 18.82 9.72
N ARG A 343 -19.85 19.92 10.47
CA ARG A 343 -19.26 20.18 11.79
C ARG A 343 -19.57 19.06 12.77
N THR A 344 -20.84 18.67 12.84
CA THR A 344 -21.28 17.55 13.69
C THR A 344 -20.54 16.26 13.33
N TYR A 345 -20.51 15.89 12.05
CA TYR A 345 -19.77 14.74 11.57
C TYR A 345 -18.27 14.83 11.90
N PHE A 346 -17.63 15.99 11.70
CA PHE A 346 -16.22 16.22 12.00
C PHE A 346 -15.91 15.96 13.47
N ASN A 347 -16.79 16.40 14.37
CA ASN A 347 -16.60 16.29 15.82
C ASN A 347 -16.94 14.91 16.37
N THR A 348 -17.93 14.20 15.83
CA THR A 348 -18.50 12.99 16.45
C THR A 348 -18.13 11.69 15.74
N GLU A 349 -17.83 11.73 14.44
CA GLU A 349 -17.67 10.51 13.65
C GLU A 349 -16.35 10.44 12.89
N ARG A 350 -15.73 11.59 12.60
CA ARG A 350 -14.56 11.65 11.75
C ARG A 350 -13.31 11.15 12.48
N PRO A 351 -12.58 10.10 11.96
CA PRO A 351 -11.36 9.63 12.60
C PRO A 351 -10.21 10.66 12.47
N HIS A 352 -9.60 11.04 13.61
CA HIS A 352 -8.47 11.96 13.69
C HIS A 352 -7.18 11.23 14.03
N SER A 353 -6.20 11.24 13.13
CA SER A 353 -4.93 10.54 13.34
C SER A 353 -4.13 11.07 14.54
N SER A 354 -4.24 12.37 14.85
CA SER A 354 -3.59 12.97 16.02
C SER A 354 -4.23 12.59 17.37
N LEU A 355 -5.46 12.05 17.33
CA LEU A 355 -6.21 11.60 18.50
C LEU A 355 -6.37 10.08 18.54
N GLY A 356 -5.42 9.34 17.94
CA GLY A 356 -5.50 7.87 17.89
C GLY A 356 -6.70 7.37 17.06
N TYR A 357 -7.13 8.15 16.06
CA TYR A 357 -8.31 7.91 15.22
C TYR A 357 -9.66 8.07 15.94
N ARG A 358 -9.69 8.63 17.16
CA ARG A 358 -10.95 9.02 17.81
C ARG A 358 -11.47 10.34 17.24
N PRO A 359 -12.79 10.57 17.28
CA PRO A 359 -13.37 11.88 16.97
C PRO A 359 -12.97 12.91 18.04
N PRO A 360 -13.01 14.24 17.71
CA PRO A 360 -12.53 15.29 18.62
C PRO A 360 -13.43 15.57 19.81
N ALA A 361 -14.76 15.49 19.66
CA ALA A 361 -15.67 15.85 20.71
C ALA A 361 -15.55 14.95 21.96
N PRO A 362 -15.32 15.50 23.16
CA PRO A 362 -15.21 14.70 24.38
C PRO A 362 -16.46 13.84 24.67
N ALA A 363 -17.63 14.30 24.30
CA ALA A 363 -18.89 13.57 24.43
C ALA A 363 -18.91 12.25 23.63
N ALA A 364 -18.21 12.17 22.49
CA ALA A 364 -18.09 10.96 21.73
C ALA A 364 -17.18 9.90 22.38
N TRP A 365 -16.32 10.29 23.34
CA TRP A 365 -15.46 9.37 24.08
C TRP A 365 -16.18 8.67 25.26
N GLN A 366 -17.26 9.26 25.75
CA GLN A 366 -18.03 8.73 26.89
C GLN A 366 -18.90 7.54 26.50
N THR A 367 -19.21 7.37 25.22
CA THR A 367 -20.01 6.24 24.73
C THR A 367 -19.24 4.91 24.66
N GLU A 368 -17.90 4.92 24.81
CA GLU A 368 -17.06 3.71 24.81
C GLU A 368 -17.02 2.96 26.14
N THR A 369 -17.55 3.55 27.24
CA THR A 369 -17.52 2.92 28.57
C THR A 369 -18.77 2.13 28.95
N SER A 370 -19.73 1.95 28.05
CA SER A 370 -20.86 1.08 28.26
C SER A 370 -20.70 -0.23 27.48
N PRO A 371 -20.45 -1.39 28.13
CA PRO A 371 -20.52 -2.67 27.48
C PRO A 371 -21.98 -3.04 27.40
N GLN A 372 -22.54 -3.01 26.25
CA GLN A 372 -23.70 -3.77 25.76
C GLN A 372 -24.43 -3.00 24.65
N TYR A 373 -23.93 -3.15 23.43
CA TYR A 373 -24.84 -3.05 22.30
C TYR A 373 -25.54 -4.39 22.11
N GLY A 374 -26.79 -4.44 22.54
CA GLY A 374 -27.74 -5.46 22.13
C GLY A 374 -27.85 -5.51 20.61
N LYS A 375 -27.88 -6.71 20.08
CA LYS A 375 -28.21 -7.01 18.69
C LYS A 375 -29.59 -6.37 18.39
N GLY A 376 -29.61 -5.45 17.43
CA GLY A 376 -30.86 -4.97 16.89
C GLY A 376 -30.83 -3.51 16.48
N GLU A 377 -30.95 -3.33 15.20
CA GLU A 377 -31.15 -2.12 14.41
C GLU A 377 -29.91 -1.55 13.75
N SER A 378 -29.80 -1.89 12.49
CA SER A 378 -28.92 -1.23 11.51
C SER A 378 -29.33 0.24 11.44
N LYS A 379 -28.57 1.11 12.11
CA LYS A 379 -28.61 2.54 11.77
C LYS A 379 -28.08 2.65 10.35
N GLU A 380 -28.93 3.00 9.41
CA GLU A 380 -28.51 3.39 8.08
C GLU A 380 -27.41 4.45 8.23
N PRO A 381 -26.25 4.28 7.59
CA PRO A 381 -25.21 5.29 7.63
C PRO A 381 -25.79 6.53 7.00
N PHE A 382 -25.68 7.67 7.70
CA PHE A 382 -26.08 8.96 7.17
C PHE A 382 -25.42 9.17 5.81
N PRO A 383 -26.16 9.39 4.73
CA PRO A 383 -25.58 9.67 3.44
C PRO A 383 -24.89 11.04 3.51
N LEU A 384 -23.58 11.05 3.68
CA LEU A 384 -22.75 12.19 3.39
C LEU A 384 -22.64 12.26 1.86
N PHE A 385 -23.33 13.24 1.28
CA PHE A 385 -23.11 13.69 -0.09
C PHE A 385 -23.48 12.72 -1.21
N HIS A 386 -24.76 12.70 -1.59
CA HIS A 386 -25.21 12.12 -2.86
C HIS A 386 -24.94 13.10 -4.00
N THR A 387 -23.95 12.79 -4.84
CA THR A 387 -23.83 13.29 -6.20
C THR A 387 -24.46 12.32 -7.22
N ALA A 388 -25.50 11.58 -6.89
CA ALA A 388 -26.00 10.52 -7.78
C ALA A 388 -27.52 10.34 -7.81
N ASP A 389 -28.31 11.42 -7.66
CA ASP A 389 -29.76 11.34 -7.92
C ASP A 389 -30.24 12.44 -8.89
N TYR A 390 -29.43 12.72 -9.92
CA TYR A 390 -29.85 13.63 -11.00
C TYR A 390 -29.61 13.04 -12.40
N CYS A 391 -29.98 11.78 -12.60
CA CYS A 391 -30.14 11.22 -13.93
C CYS A 391 -31.18 10.09 -13.85
N ASP A 392 -32.46 10.42 -13.74
CA ASP A 392 -33.57 9.64 -14.27
C ASP A 392 -34.89 10.36 -13.99
N GLY A 393 -34.98 11.60 -14.47
CA GLY A 393 -36.21 12.32 -14.65
C GLY A 393 -36.61 12.34 -16.10
N GLN A 394 -36.89 11.18 -16.70
CA GLN A 394 -37.67 11.17 -17.95
C GLN A 394 -39.06 11.69 -17.66
N LEU A 395 -39.31 12.90 -18.13
CA LEU A 395 -40.64 13.47 -18.34
C LEU A 395 -41.48 12.49 -19.15
N ALA A 396 -42.32 11.73 -18.47
CA ALA A 396 -43.49 11.15 -19.08
C ALA A 396 -44.50 12.26 -19.30
N ILE A 397 -44.39 12.95 -20.42
CA ILE A 397 -45.49 13.81 -20.91
C ILE A 397 -46.59 12.86 -21.38
N SER A 398 -47.60 12.71 -20.52
CA SER A 398 -48.89 12.10 -20.87
C SER A 398 -49.52 12.86 -22.05
N ALA A 399 -49.59 12.19 -23.17
CA ALA A 399 -50.42 12.60 -24.30
C ALA A 399 -51.90 12.33 -23.97
N ALA A 400 -52.56 13.29 -23.34
CA ALA A 400 -54.03 13.28 -23.22
C ALA A 400 -54.53 14.73 -23.06
N ALA A 401 -54.60 15.44 -24.20
CA ALA A 401 -55.53 16.54 -24.43
C ALA A 401 -55.36 17.08 -25.87
N LEU A 402 -55.93 16.38 -26.80
CA LEU A 402 -56.35 16.90 -28.08
C LEU A 402 -57.58 16.05 -28.53
N HIS A 403 -58.72 16.48 -28.08
CA HIS A 403 -59.99 16.50 -28.78
C HIS A 403 -60.87 17.55 -28.18
#